data_e1b514ea3d97c7ffe7e3a23904e17cd4
#
_entry.id   e1b514ea3d97c7ffe7e3a23904e17cd4
#
_cell.length_a   1.000
_cell.length_b   1.000
_cell.length_c   1.000
_cell.angle_alpha   90.00
_cell.angle_beta   90.00
_cell.angle_gamma   90.00
#
_symmetry.space_group_name_H-M   'P 1'
#
loop_
_entity.id
_entity.type
_entity.pdbx_description
1 polymer ?
#
loop_
_entity_poly.entity_id
_entity_poly.type
_entity_poly.pdbx_seq_one_letter_code
_entity_poly.pdbx_strand_id
1 'polypeptide(L)'
;KVSHTRQALAMMSSAFFRHPAKEIPVIGLTGTKGKATTAYMIRSILEEAGCSTGLIGTVGVLIGETVYPTSNTTPESYEMQKYLRKMVDMGCKAAVVEASSIGLREFRTAGMTFEVGVFTNFSEDHIGGVEHKDMEEYLQCKQMLFKQCRFGAVNCDDAVWKRMIDGNTCENIATFGFSDIADYHASKEHLISKPGYLGVHFQLDGKCDLQVDVAIPGKFSVYNALAAITACSYFPVKQEHVLKGLDTVKVKGRVEMIPVDGPYTLLIDYAHNAVSMESLLKTLKEYHPNRIICMFGAGGNRSKSRRFEVGEVCGQLADLSVVTADNSRF
;
A
#
# COMPACT_ATOMS: atom_id res chain seq x y z
N LYS A 1 -10.46 10.83 -35.09
CA LYS A 1 -11.16 11.48 -33.98
C LYS A 1 -11.41 10.43 -32.88
N VAL A 2 -11.06 10.74 -31.64
CA VAL A 2 -11.24 9.82 -30.50
C VAL A 2 -12.27 10.40 -29.53
N SER A 3 -12.98 9.54 -28.82
CA SER A 3 -13.99 9.94 -27.81
C SER A 3 -13.34 10.50 -26.55
N HIS A 4 -12.19 9.94 -26.15
CA HIS A 4 -11.48 10.34 -24.94
C HIS A 4 -9.97 10.37 -25.16
N THR A 5 -9.37 11.57 -25.10
CA THR A 5 -7.95 11.78 -25.46
C THR A 5 -6.98 11.11 -24.48
N ARG A 6 -7.25 11.12 -23.17
CA ARG A 6 -6.38 10.46 -22.17
C ARG A 6 -6.39 8.93 -22.32
N GLN A 7 -7.57 8.35 -22.57
CA GLN A 7 -7.68 6.91 -22.87
C GLN A 7 -6.94 6.54 -24.15
N ALA A 8 -7.09 7.34 -25.21
CA ALA A 8 -6.36 7.13 -26.46
C ALA A 8 -4.84 7.20 -26.24
N LEU A 9 -4.35 8.19 -25.47
CA LEU A 9 -2.94 8.29 -25.12
C LEU A 9 -2.46 7.04 -24.38
N ALA A 10 -3.24 6.51 -23.43
CA ALA A 10 -2.88 5.30 -22.69
C ALA A 10 -2.77 4.07 -23.61
N MET A 11 -3.73 3.88 -24.54
CA MET A 11 -3.69 2.80 -25.52
C MET A 11 -2.49 2.93 -26.46
N MET A 12 -2.20 4.14 -26.95
CA MET A 12 -1.05 4.42 -27.80
C MET A 12 0.27 4.19 -27.07
N SER A 13 0.36 4.62 -25.80
CA SER A 13 1.53 4.40 -24.95
C SER A 13 1.77 2.91 -24.73
N SER A 14 0.72 2.14 -24.44
CA SER A 14 0.82 0.69 -24.29
C SER A 14 1.37 0.03 -25.58
N ALA A 15 0.84 0.42 -26.75
CA ALA A 15 1.32 -0.09 -28.03
C ALA A 15 2.77 0.34 -28.33
N PHE A 16 3.11 1.61 -28.09
CA PHE A 16 4.46 2.14 -28.29
C PHE A 16 5.51 1.38 -27.47
N PHE A 17 5.20 1.05 -26.23
CA PHE A 17 6.05 0.25 -25.35
C PHE A 17 5.84 -1.26 -25.48
N ARG A 18 5.21 -1.75 -26.55
CA ARG A 18 5.02 -3.17 -26.88
C ARG A 18 4.22 -3.95 -25.83
N HIS A 19 3.20 -3.30 -25.24
CA HIS A 19 2.29 -3.93 -24.28
C HIS A 19 2.98 -4.66 -23.10
N PRO A 20 3.82 -4.00 -22.32
CA PRO A 20 4.64 -4.68 -21.29
C PRO A 20 3.80 -5.43 -20.25
N ALA A 21 2.58 -4.97 -19.95
CA ALA A 21 1.65 -5.66 -19.05
C ALA A 21 1.09 -7.00 -19.62
N LYS A 22 1.43 -7.37 -20.85
CA LYS A 22 1.17 -8.71 -21.41
C LYS A 22 2.36 -9.65 -21.24
N GLU A 23 3.54 -9.13 -20.91
CA GLU A 23 4.77 -9.90 -20.78
C GLU A 23 5.06 -10.27 -19.31
N ILE A 24 4.61 -9.42 -18.36
CA ILE A 24 4.68 -9.71 -16.92
C ILE A 24 3.31 -9.46 -16.27
N PRO A 25 2.91 -10.28 -15.30
CA PRO A 25 1.70 -10.06 -14.52
C PRO A 25 1.81 -8.75 -13.73
N VAL A 26 0.73 -7.98 -13.74
CA VAL A 26 0.63 -6.71 -12.99
C VAL A 26 -0.43 -6.85 -11.91
N ILE A 27 -0.06 -6.51 -10.69
CA ILE A 27 -0.94 -6.50 -9.52
C ILE A 27 -1.32 -5.04 -9.24
N GLY A 28 -2.61 -4.71 -9.26
CA GLY A 28 -3.12 -3.38 -8.97
C GLY A 28 -3.70 -3.29 -7.56
N LEU A 29 -3.38 -2.24 -6.82
CA LEU A 29 -3.94 -2.02 -5.49
C LEU A 29 -4.74 -0.73 -5.44
N THR A 30 -5.99 -0.83 -4.95
CA THR A 30 -6.81 0.34 -4.64
C THR A 30 -7.32 0.29 -3.20
N GLY A 31 -7.73 1.44 -2.70
CA GLY A 31 -8.21 1.63 -1.33
C GLY A 31 -7.87 3.02 -0.82
N THR A 32 -8.38 3.37 0.36
CA THR A 32 -8.05 4.66 0.97
C THR A 32 -6.68 4.61 1.63
N LYS A 33 -6.45 3.62 2.50
CA LYS A 33 -5.20 3.44 3.25
C LYS A 33 -4.58 2.06 2.99
N GLY A 34 -3.32 1.88 3.36
CA GLY A 34 -2.64 0.59 3.32
C GLY A 34 -2.03 0.20 1.96
N LYS A 35 -2.33 0.88 0.87
CA LYS A 35 -1.83 0.54 -0.48
C LYS A 35 -0.31 0.34 -0.54
N ALA A 36 0.45 1.33 -0.11
CA ALA A 36 1.91 1.27 -0.16
C ALA A 36 2.44 0.10 0.68
N THR A 37 1.98 -0.04 1.92
CA THR A 37 2.40 -1.13 2.81
C THR A 37 2.09 -2.49 2.20
N THR A 38 0.86 -2.70 1.71
CA THR A 38 0.45 -3.94 1.03
C THR A 38 1.29 -4.20 -0.23
N ALA A 39 1.59 -3.16 -1.02
CA ALA A 39 2.42 -3.29 -2.22
C ALA A 39 3.85 -3.78 -1.88
N TYR A 40 4.44 -3.26 -0.82
CA TYR A 40 5.75 -3.72 -0.34
C TYR A 40 5.68 -5.14 0.23
N MET A 41 4.61 -5.51 0.94
CA MET A 41 4.40 -6.89 1.43
C MET A 41 4.28 -7.87 0.27
N ILE A 42 3.48 -7.57 -0.76
CA ILE A 42 3.37 -8.39 -1.98
C ILE A 42 4.72 -8.52 -2.65
N ARG A 43 5.44 -7.42 -2.84
CA ARG A 43 6.79 -7.45 -3.42
C ARG A 43 7.71 -8.33 -2.61
N SER A 44 7.75 -8.16 -1.28
CA SER A 44 8.61 -8.95 -0.40
C SER A 44 8.32 -10.45 -0.49
N ILE A 45 7.05 -10.86 -0.50
CA ILE A 45 6.65 -12.26 -0.65
C ILE A 45 7.08 -12.82 -2.01
N LEU A 46 6.86 -12.08 -3.10
CA LEU A 46 7.21 -12.51 -4.46
C LEU A 46 8.73 -12.59 -4.65
N GLU A 47 9.50 -11.64 -4.12
CA GLU A 47 10.97 -11.67 -4.14
C GLU A 47 11.52 -12.88 -3.40
N GLU A 48 10.98 -13.24 -2.21
CA GLU A 48 11.35 -14.46 -1.49
C GLU A 48 11.03 -15.72 -2.29
N ALA A 49 9.99 -15.70 -3.11
CA ALA A 49 9.65 -16.78 -4.04
C ALA A 49 10.53 -16.79 -5.32
N GLY A 50 11.56 -15.94 -5.41
CA GLY A 50 12.43 -15.81 -6.59
C GLY A 50 11.77 -15.14 -7.79
N CYS A 51 10.66 -14.42 -7.56
CA CYS A 51 9.96 -13.62 -8.55
C CYS A 51 10.39 -12.15 -8.43
N SER A 52 11.42 -11.73 -9.17
CA SER A 52 11.87 -10.34 -9.19
C SER A 52 10.71 -9.40 -9.54
N THR A 53 10.38 -8.47 -8.66
CA THR A 53 9.14 -7.70 -8.72
C THR A 53 9.40 -6.20 -8.70
N GLY A 54 8.93 -5.49 -9.75
CA GLY A 54 8.92 -4.05 -9.77
C GLY A 54 7.75 -3.47 -8.96
N LEU A 55 7.87 -2.23 -8.48
CA LEU A 55 6.80 -1.54 -7.77
C LEU A 55 6.64 -0.11 -8.30
N ILE A 56 5.41 0.32 -8.55
CA ILE A 56 5.05 1.69 -8.91
C ILE A 56 4.08 2.22 -7.87
N GLY A 57 4.44 3.27 -7.16
CA GLY A 57 3.59 3.80 -6.09
C GLY A 57 4.03 5.14 -5.52
N THR A 58 3.54 5.44 -4.33
CA THR A 58 3.73 6.72 -3.64
C THR A 58 5.21 7.03 -3.36
N VAL A 59 6.03 6.02 -3.13
CA VAL A 59 7.48 6.19 -2.86
C VAL A 59 8.27 6.39 -4.17
N GLY A 60 7.64 6.16 -5.32
CA GLY A 60 8.26 6.20 -6.63
C GLY A 60 8.17 4.86 -7.35
N VAL A 61 9.05 4.64 -8.33
CA VAL A 61 9.18 3.37 -9.04
C VAL A 61 10.41 2.62 -8.56
N LEU A 62 10.22 1.44 -8.01
CA LEU A 62 11.29 0.54 -7.60
C LEU A 62 11.54 -0.52 -8.68
N ILE A 63 12.80 -0.68 -9.10
CA ILE A 63 13.27 -1.78 -9.95
C ILE A 63 14.59 -2.28 -9.37
N GLY A 64 14.60 -3.48 -8.82
CA GLY A 64 15.70 -3.94 -7.96
C GLY A 64 15.85 -2.99 -6.77
N GLU A 65 17.06 -2.49 -6.54
CA GLU A 65 17.37 -1.53 -5.46
C GLU A 65 17.22 -0.04 -5.90
N THR A 66 16.97 0.22 -7.18
CA THR A 66 16.91 1.58 -7.71
C THR A 66 15.52 2.17 -7.58
N VAL A 67 15.44 3.38 -7.02
CA VAL A 67 14.22 4.17 -6.91
C VAL A 67 14.24 5.29 -7.94
N TYR A 68 13.23 5.35 -8.79
CA TYR A 68 13.00 6.44 -9.74
C TYR A 68 11.87 7.32 -9.20
N PRO A 69 12.09 8.63 -9.03
CA PRO A 69 11.06 9.52 -8.48
C PRO A 69 9.90 9.68 -9.48
N THR A 70 8.70 9.81 -8.94
CA THR A 70 7.48 10.12 -9.70
C THR A 70 6.73 11.28 -9.08
N SER A 71 5.99 12.03 -9.88
CA SER A 71 5.16 13.14 -9.40
C SER A 71 3.84 12.69 -8.77
N ASN A 72 3.39 11.49 -9.13
CA ASN A 72 2.10 10.95 -8.72
C ASN A 72 2.25 9.49 -8.24
N THR A 73 1.43 9.08 -7.29
CA THR A 73 1.31 7.67 -6.85
C THR A 73 1.08 6.72 -8.04
N THR A 74 0.21 7.12 -8.95
CA THR A 74 -0.03 6.43 -10.23
C THR A 74 0.46 7.37 -11.33
N PRO A 75 1.59 7.11 -11.98
CA PRO A 75 2.13 7.96 -13.04
C PRO A 75 1.18 8.14 -14.22
N GLU A 76 1.38 9.18 -15.03
CA GLU A 76 0.67 9.35 -16.28
C GLU A 76 0.91 8.15 -17.21
N SER A 77 -0.05 7.87 -18.09
CA SER A 77 -0.08 6.62 -18.87
C SER A 77 1.20 6.34 -19.68
N TYR A 78 1.82 7.37 -20.23
CA TYR A 78 3.10 7.22 -20.94
C TYR A 78 4.22 6.75 -20.01
N GLU A 79 4.36 7.39 -18.84
CA GLU A 79 5.37 7.00 -17.85
C GLU A 79 5.08 5.62 -17.24
N MET A 80 3.81 5.32 -16.98
CA MET A 80 3.37 3.99 -16.52
C MET A 80 3.89 2.90 -17.47
N GLN A 81 3.59 3.01 -18.77
CA GLN A 81 3.99 2.01 -19.76
C GLN A 81 5.52 1.97 -19.96
N LYS A 82 6.18 3.13 -19.89
CA LYS A 82 7.65 3.23 -19.93
C LYS A 82 8.30 2.49 -18.77
N TYR A 83 7.80 2.66 -17.55
CA TYR A 83 8.36 1.96 -16.41
C TYR A 83 8.06 0.46 -16.42
N LEU A 84 6.87 0.05 -16.83
CA LEU A 84 6.55 -1.37 -17.02
C LEU A 84 7.48 -2.00 -18.08
N ARG A 85 7.73 -1.30 -19.21
CA ARG A 85 8.71 -1.75 -20.22
C ARG A 85 10.10 -1.90 -19.61
N LYS A 86 10.54 -0.91 -18.84
CA LYS A 86 11.84 -0.95 -18.17
C LYS A 86 11.92 -2.12 -17.18
N MET A 87 10.87 -2.44 -16.44
CA MET A 87 10.81 -3.62 -15.57
C MET A 87 11.02 -4.91 -16.35
N VAL A 88 10.32 -5.07 -17.48
CA VAL A 88 10.50 -6.23 -18.36
C VAL A 88 11.93 -6.33 -18.88
N ASP A 89 12.48 -5.22 -19.40
CA ASP A 89 13.84 -5.18 -19.95
C ASP A 89 14.93 -5.45 -18.89
N MET A 90 14.65 -5.14 -17.63
CA MET A 90 15.51 -5.45 -16.48
C MET A 90 15.25 -6.83 -15.86
N GLY A 91 14.39 -7.67 -16.47
CA GLY A 91 14.14 -9.04 -16.06
C GLY A 91 13.19 -9.20 -14.87
N CYS A 92 12.38 -8.17 -14.53
CA CYS A 92 11.28 -8.36 -13.58
C CYS A 92 10.29 -9.40 -14.12
N LYS A 93 9.79 -10.22 -13.21
CA LYS A 93 8.80 -11.28 -13.50
C LYS A 93 7.39 -10.90 -13.06
N ALA A 94 7.24 -9.82 -12.31
CA ALA A 94 5.96 -9.24 -11.90
C ALA A 94 6.12 -7.73 -11.65
N ALA A 95 4.98 -7.01 -11.61
CA ALA A 95 4.93 -5.61 -11.20
C ALA A 95 3.76 -5.38 -10.24
N VAL A 96 3.96 -4.53 -9.24
CA VAL A 96 2.92 -4.08 -8.31
C VAL A 96 2.67 -2.60 -8.54
N VAL A 97 1.40 -2.20 -8.65
CA VAL A 97 1.01 -0.83 -8.99
C VAL A 97 -0.03 -0.30 -7.98
N GLU A 98 0.29 0.78 -7.31
CA GLU A 98 -0.73 1.52 -6.55
C GLU A 98 -1.64 2.27 -7.53
N ALA A 99 -2.88 1.79 -7.70
CA ALA A 99 -3.91 2.37 -8.54
C ALA A 99 -4.78 3.34 -7.74
N SER A 100 -4.39 4.61 -7.69
CA SER A 100 -5.16 5.66 -7.04
C SER A 100 -6.48 5.93 -7.77
N SER A 101 -7.50 6.39 -7.04
CA SER A 101 -8.80 6.72 -7.63
C SER A 101 -8.69 7.76 -8.75
N ILE A 102 -7.85 8.78 -8.57
CA ILE A 102 -7.56 9.78 -9.62
C ILE A 102 -6.84 9.13 -10.80
N GLY A 103 -5.86 8.24 -10.56
CA GLY A 103 -5.16 7.52 -11.63
C GLY A 103 -6.10 6.67 -12.48
N LEU A 104 -7.07 6.01 -11.84
CA LEU A 104 -8.12 5.24 -12.52
C LEU A 104 -9.07 6.15 -13.32
N ARG A 105 -9.60 7.23 -12.69
CA ARG A 105 -10.47 8.22 -13.33
C ARG A 105 -9.82 8.87 -14.55
N GLU A 106 -8.53 9.19 -14.43
CA GLU A 106 -7.76 9.84 -15.49
C GLU A 106 -7.19 8.87 -16.52
N PHE A 107 -7.67 7.62 -16.55
CA PHE A 107 -7.25 6.57 -17.51
C PHE A 107 -5.75 6.29 -17.51
N ARG A 108 -5.02 6.54 -16.41
CA ARG A 108 -3.57 6.31 -16.36
C ARG A 108 -3.19 4.84 -16.46
N THR A 109 -4.13 3.94 -16.14
CA THR A 109 -3.97 2.48 -16.24
C THR A 109 -4.70 1.87 -17.43
N ALA A 110 -5.31 2.68 -18.30
CA ALA A 110 -5.98 2.15 -19.48
C ALA A 110 -4.97 1.51 -20.46
N GLY A 111 -5.43 0.54 -21.25
CA GLY A 111 -4.57 -0.20 -22.17
C GLY A 111 -3.74 -1.31 -21.53
N MET A 112 -3.98 -1.63 -20.26
CA MET A 112 -3.42 -2.78 -19.55
C MET A 112 -4.51 -3.56 -18.81
N THR A 113 -4.27 -4.84 -18.56
CA THR A 113 -5.08 -5.69 -17.70
C THR A 113 -4.26 -6.04 -16.47
N PHE A 114 -4.84 -5.96 -15.31
CA PHE A 114 -4.22 -6.47 -14.10
C PHE A 114 -4.51 -7.96 -13.95
N GLU A 115 -3.51 -8.75 -13.61
CA GLU A 115 -3.73 -10.15 -13.24
C GLU A 115 -4.46 -10.23 -11.89
N VAL A 116 -4.09 -9.36 -10.96
CA VAL A 116 -4.71 -9.27 -9.63
C VAL A 116 -5.11 -7.83 -9.34
N GLY A 117 -6.35 -7.64 -8.88
CA GLY A 117 -6.84 -6.39 -8.29
C GLY A 117 -7.03 -6.55 -6.78
N VAL A 118 -6.51 -5.64 -5.98
CA VAL A 118 -6.59 -5.68 -4.52
C VAL A 118 -7.39 -4.48 -4.01
N PHE A 119 -8.39 -4.75 -3.17
CA PHE A 119 -9.11 -3.73 -2.43
C PHE A 119 -8.79 -3.80 -0.94
N THR A 120 -8.17 -2.75 -0.40
CA THR A 120 -7.75 -2.73 1.01
C THR A 120 -8.84 -2.20 1.94
N ASN A 121 -9.36 -1.01 1.72
CA ASN A 121 -10.43 -0.37 2.52
C ASN A 121 -10.98 0.88 1.83
N PHE A 122 -12.13 1.37 2.36
CA PHE A 122 -12.77 2.59 1.91
C PHE A 122 -13.20 3.44 3.09
N SER A 123 -12.73 4.67 3.16
CA SER A 123 -13.12 5.65 4.16
C SER A 123 -13.11 7.05 3.55
N GLU A 124 -13.70 8.00 4.24
CA GLU A 124 -13.71 9.39 3.79
C GLU A 124 -12.28 9.93 3.68
N ASP A 125 -11.91 10.29 2.46
CA ASP A 125 -10.66 10.92 2.10
C ASP A 125 -10.79 11.47 0.67
N HIS A 126 -9.98 12.45 0.30
CA HIS A 126 -9.96 12.98 -1.06
C HIS A 126 -11.30 13.58 -1.56
N ILE A 127 -12.19 14.01 -0.65
CA ILE A 127 -13.46 14.63 -0.99
C ILE A 127 -13.33 16.14 -1.00
N GLY A 128 -13.81 16.76 -2.08
CA GLY A 128 -13.78 18.22 -2.28
C GLY A 128 -12.61 18.70 -3.14
N GLY A 129 -12.60 19.98 -3.43
CA GLY A 129 -11.58 20.59 -4.29
C GLY A 129 -11.60 20.05 -5.71
N VAL A 130 -10.44 19.61 -6.19
CA VAL A 130 -10.24 19.07 -7.55
C VAL A 130 -10.23 17.55 -7.61
N GLU A 131 -10.33 16.86 -6.47
CA GLU A 131 -10.20 15.41 -6.42
C GLU A 131 -11.52 14.71 -6.73
N HIS A 132 -12.41 14.52 -5.77
CA HIS A 132 -13.72 13.91 -5.97
C HIS A 132 -14.83 14.79 -5.42
N LYS A 133 -15.96 14.85 -6.13
CA LYS A 133 -17.12 15.65 -5.69
C LYS A 133 -17.79 15.08 -4.44
N ASP A 134 -17.82 13.76 -4.33
CA ASP A 134 -18.48 13.01 -3.26
C ASP A 134 -17.92 11.59 -3.10
N MET A 135 -18.36 10.90 -2.06
CA MET A 135 -17.98 9.52 -1.77
C MET A 135 -18.42 8.52 -2.85
N GLU A 136 -19.49 8.81 -3.56
CA GLU A 136 -20.01 7.95 -4.62
C GLU A 136 -19.07 7.95 -5.84
N GLU A 137 -18.67 9.13 -6.29
CA GLU A 137 -17.66 9.24 -7.36
C GLU A 137 -16.35 8.58 -6.96
N TYR A 138 -15.92 8.77 -5.69
CA TYR A 138 -14.69 8.17 -5.16
C TYR A 138 -14.74 6.63 -5.20
N LEU A 139 -15.88 6.04 -4.82
CA LEU A 139 -16.11 4.60 -4.91
C LEU A 139 -16.09 4.11 -6.36
N GLN A 140 -16.85 4.79 -7.24
CA GLN A 140 -16.94 4.44 -8.68
C GLN A 140 -15.56 4.49 -9.36
N CYS A 141 -14.71 5.44 -9.00
CA CYS A 141 -13.35 5.50 -9.52
C CYS A 141 -12.51 4.28 -9.09
N LYS A 142 -12.63 3.84 -7.83
CA LYS A 142 -11.90 2.65 -7.36
C LYS A 142 -12.44 1.34 -7.98
N GLN A 143 -13.75 1.23 -8.21
CA GLN A 143 -14.37 0.09 -8.90
C GLN A 143 -13.77 -0.14 -10.31
N MET A 144 -13.25 0.92 -10.95
CA MET A 144 -12.62 0.79 -12.28
C MET A 144 -11.46 -0.21 -12.29
N LEU A 145 -10.78 -0.45 -11.16
CA LEU A 145 -9.75 -1.48 -11.07
C LEU A 145 -10.33 -2.87 -11.33
N PHE A 146 -11.46 -3.20 -10.70
CA PHE A 146 -12.09 -4.53 -10.82
C PHE A 146 -12.77 -4.77 -12.16
N LYS A 147 -12.94 -3.73 -12.99
CA LYS A 147 -13.38 -3.82 -14.39
C LYS A 147 -12.24 -4.08 -15.37
N GLN A 148 -11.00 -4.24 -14.88
CA GLN A 148 -9.81 -4.49 -15.68
C GLN A 148 -8.83 -5.47 -15.03
N CYS A 149 -9.31 -6.35 -14.13
CA CYS A 149 -8.48 -7.40 -13.53
C CYS A 149 -9.12 -8.78 -13.65
N ARG A 150 -8.28 -9.83 -13.60
CA ARG A 150 -8.71 -11.23 -13.72
C ARG A 150 -9.02 -11.87 -12.37
N PHE A 151 -8.26 -11.55 -11.35
CA PHE A 151 -8.46 -12.05 -9.99
C PHE A 151 -8.66 -10.88 -9.02
N GLY A 152 -9.65 -10.98 -8.14
CA GLY A 152 -9.92 -9.99 -7.11
C GLY A 152 -9.52 -10.48 -5.72
N ALA A 153 -8.73 -9.70 -4.98
CA ALA A 153 -8.46 -9.88 -3.55
C ALA A 153 -9.16 -8.75 -2.78
N VAL A 154 -10.16 -9.07 -1.98
CA VAL A 154 -11.14 -8.09 -1.49
C VAL A 154 -11.32 -8.17 0.02
N ASN A 155 -11.16 -7.05 0.70
CA ASN A 155 -11.46 -6.93 2.13
C ASN A 155 -12.98 -7.00 2.35
N CYS A 156 -13.47 -8.12 2.87
CA CYS A 156 -14.91 -8.31 3.12
C CYS A 156 -15.41 -7.73 4.44
N ASP A 157 -14.54 -7.23 5.29
CA ASP A 157 -14.94 -6.51 6.51
C ASP A 157 -15.28 -5.04 6.22
N ASP A 158 -14.89 -4.53 5.05
CA ASP A 158 -15.25 -3.17 4.64
C ASP A 158 -16.71 -3.11 4.18
N ALA A 159 -17.48 -2.16 4.70
CA ALA A 159 -18.93 -2.06 4.46
C ALA A 159 -19.31 -1.94 2.97
N VAL A 160 -18.42 -1.43 2.13
CA VAL A 160 -18.69 -1.24 0.70
C VAL A 160 -18.14 -2.35 -0.19
N TRP A 161 -17.60 -3.43 0.36
CA TRP A 161 -16.89 -4.43 -0.43
C TRP A 161 -17.70 -5.05 -1.57
N LYS A 162 -19.01 -5.35 -1.34
CA LYS A 162 -19.90 -5.88 -2.38
C LYS A 162 -20.07 -4.87 -3.52
N ARG A 163 -20.23 -3.59 -3.15
CA ARG A 163 -20.32 -2.50 -4.13
C ARG A 163 -19.02 -2.32 -4.87
N MET A 164 -17.87 -2.46 -4.19
CA MET A 164 -16.54 -2.31 -4.81
C MET A 164 -16.33 -3.24 -6.00
N ILE A 165 -16.89 -4.44 -5.95
CA ILE A 165 -16.77 -5.44 -7.01
C ILE A 165 -17.99 -5.50 -7.93
N ASP A 166 -18.93 -4.58 -7.81
CA ASP A 166 -20.11 -4.56 -8.69
C ASP A 166 -19.70 -4.30 -10.14
N GLY A 167 -20.21 -5.15 -11.04
CA GLY A 167 -19.85 -5.11 -12.47
C GLY A 167 -18.38 -5.43 -12.77
N ASN A 168 -17.68 -6.17 -11.89
CA ASN A 168 -16.31 -6.62 -12.10
C ASN A 168 -16.17 -7.59 -13.28
N THR A 169 -14.93 -7.76 -13.76
CA THR A 169 -14.57 -8.72 -14.83
C THR A 169 -13.71 -9.87 -14.34
N CYS A 170 -13.58 -10.03 -13.02
CA CYS A 170 -12.75 -11.06 -12.42
C CYS A 170 -13.30 -12.46 -12.71
N GLU A 171 -12.42 -13.38 -13.09
CA GLU A 171 -12.71 -14.81 -13.21
C GLU A 171 -12.95 -15.45 -11.85
N ASN A 172 -12.22 -14.95 -10.85
CA ASN A 172 -12.31 -15.39 -9.46
C ASN A 172 -12.10 -14.22 -8.50
N ILE A 173 -12.77 -14.27 -7.35
CA ILE A 173 -12.60 -13.34 -6.25
C ILE A 173 -12.31 -14.16 -4.99
N ALA A 174 -11.27 -13.77 -4.26
CA ALA A 174 -10.99 -14.24 -2.92
C ALA A 174 -11.16 -13.10 -1.92
N THR A 175 -11.76 -13.40 -0.79
CA THR A 175 -12.02 -12.44 0.28
C THR A 175 -11.05 -12.60 1.43
N PHE A 176 -10.76 -11.49 2.11
CA PHE A 176 -9.97 -11.51 3.33
C PHE A 176 -10.54 -10.57 4.39
N GLY A 177 -10.24 -10.84 5.66
CA GLY A 177 -10.70 -10.05 6.79
C GLY A 177 -10.52 -10.76 8.13
N PHE A 178 -11.19 -10.26 9.16
CA PHE A 178 -11.35 -10.96 10.44
C PHE A 178 -12.66 -11.76 10.52
N SER A 179 -13.57 -11.49 9.61
CA SER A 179 -14.86 -12.19 9.54
C SER A 179 -14.67 -13.63 9.10
N ASP A 180 -15.38 -14.56 9.75
CA ASP A 180 -15.39 -16.00 9.41
C ASP A 180 -15.92 -16.30 8.00
N ILE A 181 -16.56 -15.33 7.34
CA ILE A 181 -16.99 -15.48 5.93
C ILE A 181 -15.84 -15.27 4.94
N ALA A 182 -14.70 -14.76 5.39
CA ALA A 182 -13.55 -14.52 4.52
C ALA A 182 -12.87 -15.84 4.13
N ASP A 183 -12.42 -15.92 2.88
CA ASP A 183 -11.60 -17.05 2.40
C ASP A 183 -10.27 -17.16 3.13
N TYR A 184 -9.71 -16.01 3.53
CA TYR A 184 -8.50 -15.86 4.32
C TYR A 184 -8.82 -14.97 5.52
N HIS A 185 -8.97 -15.54 6.70
CA HIS A 185 -9.32 -14.75 7.88
C HIS A 185 -8.27 -14.85 8.98
N ALA A 186 -8.08 -13.73 9.68
CA ALA A 186 -7.17 -13.65 10.81
C ALA A 186 -7.91 -13.86 12.12
N SER A 187 -7.28 -14.58 13.02
CA SER A 187 -7.73 -14.76 14.41
C SER A 187 -6.53 -14.66 15.37
N LYS A 188 -6.79 -14.54 16.67
CA LYS A 188 -5.77 -14.56 17.75
C LYS A 188 -4.64 -13.53 17.57
N GLU A 189 -4.96 -12.36 16.99
CA GLU A 189 -3.97 -11.32 16.76
C GLU A 189 -3.41 -10.78 18.08
N HIS A 190 -2.10 -10.58 18.15
CA HIS A 190 -1.44 -9.91 19.26
C HIS A 190 -0.17 -9.19 18.81
N LEU A 191 0.23 -8.19 19.60
CA LEU A 191 1.39 -7.36 19.31
C LEU A 191 2.67 -8.05 19.76
N ILE A 192 3.74 -7.95 18.97
CA ILE A 192 5.07 -8.45 19.29
C ILE A 192 5.99 -7.26 19.55
N SER A 193 6.58 -7.23 20.74
CA SER A 193 7.57 -6.23 21.14
C SER A 193 8.85 -6.91 21.59
N LYS A 194 9.93 -6.69 20.86
CA LYS A 194 11.29 -7.13 21.19
C LYS A 194 12.26 -5.97 20.90
N PRO A 195 13.44 -5.89 21.56
CA PRO A 195 14.42 -4.87 21.22
C PRO A 195 14.72 -4.82 19.71
N GLY A 196 14.51 -3.66 19.09
CA GLY A 196 14.70 -3.46 17.63
C GLY A 196 13.62 -4.07 16.74
N TYR A 197 12.54 -4.66 17.29
CA TYR A 197 11.47 -5.27 16.52
C TYR A 197 10.10 -4.97 17.14
N LEU A 198 9.24 -4.32 16.39
CA LEU A 198 7.82 -4.16 16.68
C LEU A 198 7.02 -4.79 15.53
N GLY A 199 6.10 -5.67 15.86
CA GLY A 199 5.34 -6.40 14.86
C GLY A 199 3.97 -6.83 15.37
N VAL A 200 3.28 -7.61 14.57
CA VAL A 200 2.01 -8.23 14.94
C VAL A 200 2.03 -9.71 14.55
N HIS A 201 1.49 -10.54 15.42
CA HIS A 201 1.25 -11.95 15.17
C HIS A 201 -0.24 -12.19 14.95
N PHE A 202 -0.59 -13.13 14.09
CA PHE A 202 -1.95 -13.65 13.97
C PHE A 202 -1.97 -15.09 13.44
N GLN A 203 -3.05 -15.79 13.75
CA GLN A 203 -3.40 -17.05 13.11
C GLN A 203 -4.15 -16.73 11.82
N LEU A 204 -3.69 -17.25 10.70
CA LEU A 204 -4.40 -17.24 9.43
C LEU A 204 -5.17 -18.55 9.30
N ASP A 205 -6.46 -18.46 9.05
CA ASP A 205 -7.37 -19.60 8.88
C ASP A 205 -8.12 -19.48 7.52
N GLY A 206 -8.81 -20.54 7.12
CA GLY A 206 -9.60 -20.62 5.88
C GLY A 206 -8.90 -21.39 4.79
N LYS A 207 -8.62 -20.79 3.65
CA LYS A 207 -7.92 -21.46 2.52
C LYS A 207 -6.46 -21.81 2.82
N CYS A 208 -5.92 -21.28 3.90
CA CYS A 208 -4.56 -21.56 4.37
C CYS A 208 -4.58 -21.53 5.89
N ASP A 209 -3.77 -22.38 6.55
CA ASP A 209 -3.60 -22.42 8.00
C ASP A 209 -2.13 -22.12 8.30
N LEU A 210 -1.85 -20.94 8.88
CA LEU A 210 -0.51 -20.44 9.14
C LEU A 210 -0.47 -19.57 10.40
N GLN A 211 0.63 -19.68 11.14
CA GLN A 211 1.03 -18.70 12.15
C GLN A 211 1.88 -17.62 11.45
N VAL A 212 1.43 -16.38 11.48
CA VAL A 212 2.04 -15.30 10.70
C VAL A 212 2.58 -14.20 11.61
N ASP A 213 3.86 -13.89 11.47
CA ASP A 213 4.50 -12.72 12.06
C ASP A 213 4.70 -11.66 10.97
N VAL A 214 4.40 -10.41 11.30
CA VAL A 214 4.57 -9.26 10.39
C VAL A 214 5.46 -8.21 11.05
N ALA A 215 6.57 -7.87 10.42
CA ALA A 215 7.55 -6.90 10.93
C ALA A 215 7.12 -5.43 10.75
N ILE A 216 5.83 -5.14 10.75
CA ILE A 216 5.27 -3.79 10.71
C ILE A 216 4.26 -3.67 11.84
N PRO A 217 4.42 -2.70 12.75
CA PRO A 217 3.57 -2.59 13.92
C PRO A 217 2.13 -2.18 13.59
N GLY A 218 1.24 -2.52 14.52
CA GLY A 218 -0.16 -2.12 14.54
C GLY A 218 -1.10 -3.13 13.88
N LYS A 219 -2.31 -3.20 14.42
CA LYS A 219 -3.37 -4.14 13.96
C LYS A 219 -3.74 -3.96 12.48
N PHE A 220 -3.61 -2.75 11.93
CA PHE A 220 -3.81 -2.53 10.48
C PHE A 220 -2.84 -3.32 9.60
N SER A 221 -1.68 -3.71 10.14
CA SER A 221 -0.71 -4.54 9.42
C SER A 221 -1.24 -5.94 9.17
N VAL A 222 -2.18 -6.44 10.00
CA VAL A 222 -2.88 -7.72 9.74
C VAL A 222 -3.70 -7.64 8.47
N TYR A 223 -4.52 -6.59 8.28
CA TYR A 223 -5.30 -6.40 7.04
C TYR A 223 -4.40 -6.27 5.81
N ASN A 224 -3.28 -5.53 5.94
CA ASN A 224 -2.34 -5.39 4.84
C ASN A 224 -1.66 -6.72 4.49
N ALA A 225 -1.33 -7.52 5.51
CA ALA A 225 -0.76 -8.86 5.34
C ALA A 225 -1.77 -9.82 4.71
N LEU A 226 -3.01 -9.84 5.18
CA LEU A 226 -4.09 -10.63 4.58
C LEU A 226 -4.29 -10.28 3.10
N ALA A 227 -4.33 -8.99 2.78
CA ALA A 227 -4.42 -8.51 1.40
C ALA A 227 -3.25 -9.00 0.53
N ALA A 228 -2.02 -8.96 1.07
CA ALA A 228 -0.83 -9.42 0.38
C ALA A 228 -0.83 -10.95 0.20
N ILE A 229 -1.18 -11.72 1.23
CA ILE A 229 -1.30 -13.18 1.18
C ILE A 229 -2.34 -13.57 0.13
N THR A 230 -3.54 -12.96 0.19
CA THR A 230 -4.63 -13.24 -0.75
C THR A 230 -4.23 -12.91 -2.19
N ALA A 231 -3.57 -11.79 -2.42
CA ALA A 231 -3.05 -11.44 -3.75
C ALA A 231 -1.98 -12.42 -4.24
N CYS A 232 -1.05 -12.81 -3.36
CA CYS A 232 0.03 -13.74 -3.68
C CYS A 232 -0.46 -15.18 -3.88
N SER A 233 -1.66 -15.55 -3.38
CA SER A 233 -2.24 -16.88 -3.61
C SER A 233 -2.56 -17.17 -5.09
N TYR A 234 -2.60 -16.13 -5.91
CA TYR A 234 -2.71 -16.27 -7.37
C TYR A 234 -1.43 -16.80 -8.04
N PHE A 235 -0.29 -16.69 -7.37
CA PHE A 235 1.01 -17.08 -7.86
C PHE A 235 1.48 -18.40 -7.21
N PRO A 236 2.44 -19.12 -7.82
CA PRO A 236 2.99 -20.34 -7.24
C PRO A 236 3.94 -20.04 -6.06
N VAL A 237 3.42 -19.40 -5.02
CA VAL A 237 4.16 -19.02 -3.82
C VAL A 237 3.93 -20.05 -2.72
N LYS A 238 5.03 -20.51 -2.09
CA LYS A 238 4.94 -21.44 -0.96
C LYS A 238 4.74 -20.69 0.35
N GLN A 239 4.23 -21.39 1.36
CA GLN A 239 3.99 -20.82 2.69
C GLN A 239 5.27 -20.23 3.31
N GLU A 240 6.41 -20.89 3.16
CA GLU A 240 7.71 -20.42 3.67
C GLU A 240 8.10 -19.03 3.10
N HIS A 241 7.77 -18.75 1.83
CA HIS A 241 8.03 -17.46 1.21
C HIS A 241 7.10 -16.38 1.76
N VAL A 242 5.84 -16.72 2.04
CA VAL A 242 4.88 -15.81 2.68
C VAL A 242 5.37 -15.41 4.06
N LEU A 243 5.72 -16.39 4.90
CA LEU A 243 6.17 -16.15 6.27
C LEU A 243 7.44 -15.29 6.28
N LYS A 244 8.44 -15.67 5.50
CA LYS A 244 9.70 -14.93 5.44
C LYS A 244 9.52 -13.53 4.87
N GLY A 245 8.73 -13.38 3.80
CA GLY A 245 8.46 -12.09 3.17
C GLY A 245 7.78 -11.10 4.10
N LEU A 246 6.87 -11.55 4.96
CA LEU A 246 6.17 -10.70 5.93
C LEU A 246 7.02 -10.39 7.17
N ASP A 247 7.82 -11.34 7.65
CA ASP A 247 8.71 -11.13 8.80
C ASP A 247 9.90 -10.22 8.48
N THR A 248 10.30 -10.12 7.22
CA THR A 248 11.45 -9.30 6.80
C THR A 248 11.08 -8.02 6.05
N VAL A 249 9.79 -7.80 5.78
CA VAL A 249 9.33 -6.66 4.99
C VAL A 249 9.75 -5.32 5.59
N LYS A 250 10.27 -4.44 4.73
CA LYS A 250 10.59 -3.05 5.08
C LYS A 250 9.89 -2.12 4.12
N VAL A 251 9.17 -1.16 4.66
CA VAL A 251 8.50 -0.12 3.88
C VAL A 251 9.19 1.20 4.14
N LYS A 252 9.93 1.70 3.17
CA LYS A 252 10.73 2.92 3.33
C LYS A 252 9.85 4.09 3.79
N GLY A 253 10.21 4.66 4.95
CA GLY A 253 9.50 5.79 5.54
C GLY A 253 8.07 5.46 6.03
N ARG A 254 7.72 4.20 6.27
CA ARG A 254 6.44 3.78 6.86
C ARG A 254 6.69 2.86 8.05
N VAL A 255 6.75 3.45 9.24
CA VAL A 255 7.14 2.79 10.50
C VAL A 255 8.41 1.94 10.28
N GLU A 256 9.34 2.48 9.50
CA GLU A 256 10.57 1.82 9.12
C GLU A 256 11.48 1.69 10.35
N MET A 257 11.71 0.48 10.80
CA MET A 257 12.62 0.21 11.91
C MET A 257 14.07 0.31 11.43
N ILE A 258 14.82 1.19 12.08
CA ILE A 258 16.25 1.39 11.81
C ILE A 258 17.05 0.55 12.82
N PRO A 259 17.94 -0.34 12.35
CA PRO A 259 18.82 -1.10 13.25
C PRO A 259 19.69 -0.15 14.10
N VAL A 260 19.68 -0.36 15.41
CA VAL A 260 20.47 0.42 16.37
C VAL A 260 21.02 -0.51 17.44
N ASP A 261 22.23 -0.23 17.91
CA ASP A 261 22.79 -0.92 19.07
C ASP A 261 22.31 -0.21 20.35
N GLY A 262 21.31 -0.83 21.04
CA GLY A 262 20.76 -0.25 22.25
C GLY A 262 19.42 -0.85 22.68
N PRO A 263 18.97 -0.56 23.89
CA PRO A 263 17.71 -1.08 24.44
C PRO A 263 16.48 -0.28 23.98
N TYR A 264 16.52 0.34 22.82
CA TYR A 264 15.44 1.14 22.26
C TYR A 264 15.18 0.78 20.79
N THR A 265 14.00 1.13 20.29
CA THR A 265 13.63 0.98 18.87
C THR A 265 13.61 2.37 18.22
N LEU A 266 14.32 2.52 17.09
CA LEU A 266 14.30 3.72 16.28
C LEU A 266 13.41 3.49 15.07
N LEU A 267 12.48 4.43 14.83
CA LEU A 267 11.51 4.35 13.74
C LEU A 267 11.55 5.61 12.89
N ILE A 268 11.35 5.43 11.59
CA ILE A 268 11.09 6.54 10.65
C ILE A 268 9.70 6.35 10.04
N ASP A 269 8.88 7.40 10.11
CA ASP A 269 7.55 7.41 9.49
C ASP A 269 7.29 8.68 8.69
N TYR A 270 6.40 8.55 7.72
CA TYR A 270 5.98 9.64 6.84
C TYR A 270 4.82 10.48 7.42
N ALA A 271 4.40 10.22 8.64
CA ALA A 271 3.34 11.00 9.30
C ALA A 271 3.69 12.50 9.27
N HIS A 272 2.86 13.32 8.62
CA HIS A 272 3.13 14.74 8.35
C HIS A 272 1.94 15.65 8.65
N ASN A 273 0.89 15.13 9.26
CA ASN A 273 -0.28 15.87 9.74
C ASN A 273 -0.76 15.28 11.08
N ALA A 274 -1.62 16.00 11.79
CA ALA A 274 -2.09 15.64 13.11
C ALA A 274 -2.73 14.24 13.16
N VAL A 275 -3.60 13.93 12.23
CA VAL A 275 -4.33 12.64 12.17
C VAL A 275 -3.37 11.46 12.00
N SER A 276 -2.39 11.56 11.10
CA SER A 276 -1.43 10.48 10.89
C SER A 276 -0.45 10.34 12.07
N MET A 277 -0.04 11.47 12.68
CA MET A 277 0.82 11.45 13.87
C MET A 277 0.10 10.86 15.08
N GLU A 278 -1.15 11.24 15.28
CA GLU A 278 -1.99 10.67 16.34
C GLU A 278 -2.15 9.15 16.19
N SER A 279 -2.47 8.70 14.98
CA SER A 279 -2.61 7.28 14.67
C SER A 279 -1.31 6.51 14.95
N LEU A 280 -0.17 7.05 14.53
CA LEU A 280 1.15 6.46 14.77
C LEU A 280 1.45 6.34 16.26
N LEU A 281 1.36 7.45 16.99
CA LEU A 281 1.69 7.48 18.42
C LEU A 281 0.75 6.61 19.26
N LYS A 282 -0.56 6.57 18.93
CA LYS A 282 -1.51 5.65 19.56
C LYS A 282 -1.13 4.19 19.30
N THR A 283 -0.78 3.85 18.07
CA THR A 283 -0.31 2.49 17.71
C THR A 283 0.93 2.12 18.50
N LEU A 284 1.91 3.02 18.63
CA LEU A 284 3.13 2.77 19.40
C LEU A 284 2.86 2.61 20.90
N LYS A 285 1.89 3.33 21.46
CA LYS A 285 1.46 3.18 22.86
C LYS A 285 0.88 1.79 23.17
N GLU A 286 0.25 1.14 22.21
CA GLU A 286 -0.27 -0.23 22.39
C GLU A 286 0.84 -1.26 22.68
N TYR A 287 2.10 -0.94 22.34
CA TYR A 287 3.28 -1.77 22.68
C TYR A 287 3.82 -1.53 24.09
N HIS A 288 3.18 -0.67 24.88
CA HIS A 288 3.56 -0.33 26.25
C HIS A 288 5.04 0.06 26.40
N PRO A 289 5.57 0.97 25.58
CA PRO A 289 6.95 1.41 25.72
C PRO A 289 7.13 2.18 27.05
N ASN A 290 8.31 2.08 27.65
CA ASN A 290 8.65 2.87 28.85
C ASN A 290 8.65 4.37 28.54
N ARG A 291 8.99 4.78 27.32
CA ARG A 291 9.08 6.16 26.91
C ARG A 291 8.97 6.29 25.38
N ILE A 292 8.20 7.26 24.90
CA ILE A 292 8.13 7.66 23.51
C ILE A 292 8.81 9.02 23.33
N ILE A 293 9.85 9.07 22.51
CA ILE A 293 10.50 10.31 22.06
C ILE A 293 10.08 10.55 20.61
N CYS A 294 9.38 11.65 20.33
CA CYS A 294 8.93 12.01 19.00
C CYS A 294 9.74 13.19 18.47
N MET A 295 10.54 12.97 17.42
CA MET A 295 11.20 14.04 16.70
C MET A 295 10.40 14.35 15.43
N PHE A 296 10.02 15.61 15.24
CA PHE A 296 9.24 16.03 14.09
C PHE A 296 9.57 17.46 13.67
N GLY A 297 9.22 17.78 12.43
CA GLY A 297 9.28 19.12 11.88
C GLY A 297 8.10 19.39 10.95
N ALA A 298 8.01 20.58 10.40
CA ALA A 298 7.00 20.96 9.43
C ALA A 298 7.65 21.60 8.20
N GLY A 299 7.33 21.05 7.04
CA GLY A 299 7.86 21.54 5.77
C GLY A 299 7.46 22.99 5.49
N GLY A 300 8.35 23.75 4.86
CA GLY A 300 8.10 25.12 4.41
C GLY A 300 6.96 25.19 3.38
N ASN A 301 6.32 26.35 3.25
CA ASN A 301 5.22 26.61 2.33
C ASN A 301 3.99 25.70 2.51
N ARG A 302 3.76 25.23 3.73
CA ARG A 302 2.55 24.50 4.14
C ARG A 302 1.74 25.32 5.13
N SER A 303 0.46 24.96 5.34
CA SER A 303 -0.41 25.62 6.31
C SER A 303 0.27 25.72 7.68
N LYS A 304 0.28 26.92 8.26
CA LYS A 304 0.81 27.16 9.60
C LYS A 304 0.03 26.38 10.68
N SER A 305 -1.29 26.16 10.49
CA SER A 305 -2.11 25.39 11.42
C SER A 305 -1.55 23.98 11.66
N ARG A 306 -1.07 23.31 10.62
CA ARG A 306 -0.45 21.98 10.76
C ARG A 306 0.69 21.91 11.78
N ARG A 307 1.45 22.99 11.93
CA ARG A 307 2.56 23.04 12.90
C ARG A 307 2.05 22.97 14.32
N PHE A 308 0.97 23.70 14.60
CA PHE A 308 0.35 23.71 15.93
C PHE A 308 -0.37 22.38 16.20
N GLU A 309 -1.15 21.89 15.25
CA GLU A 309 -1.90 20.63 15.36
C GLU A 309 -0.97 19.41 15.59
N VAL A 310 0.15 19.30 14.85
CA VAL A 310 1.13 18.24 15.08
C VAL A 310 1.85 18.41 16.41
N GLY A 311 2.21 19.66 16.79
CA GLY A 311 2.82 19.95 18.08
C GLY A 311 1.91 19.59 19.26
N GLU A 312 0.62 19.87 19.15
CA GLU A 312 -0.38 19.50 20.15
C GLU A 312 -0.48 17.98 20.33
N VAL A 313 -0.64 17.25 19.23
CA VAL A 313 -0.71 15.78 19.22
C VAL A 313 0.55 15.17 19.84
N CYS A 314 1.74 15.63 19.43
CA CYS A 314 3.00 15.13 19.99
C CYS A 314 3.15 15.48 21.48
N GLY A 315 2.74 16.68 21.89
CA GLY A 315 2.75 17.09 23.29
C GLY A 315 1.80 16.28 24.18
N GLN A 316 0.69 15.77 23.64
CA GLN A 316 -0.27 14.94 24.38
C GLN A 316 0.11 13.46 24.40
N LEU A 317 0.75 12.95 23.35
CA LEU A 317 0.95 11.52 23.15
C LEU A 317 2.39 11.03 23.30
N ALA A 318 3.39 11.88 23.17
CA ALA A 318 4.79 11.53 23.42
C ALA A 318 5.26 12.01 24.81
N ASP A 319 6.23 11.31 25.39
CA ASP A 319 6.84 11.69 26.67
C ASP A 319 7.88 12.80 26.50
N LEU A 320 8.47 12.91 25.31
CA LEU A 320 9.36 13.98 24.88
C LEU A 320 9.14 14.32 23.42
N SER A 321 8.92 15.58 23.14
CA SER A 321 8.79 16.12 21.80
C SER A 321 10.03 16.93 21.43
N VAL A 322 10.70 16.57 20.33
CA VAL A 322 11.83 17.29 19.76
C VAL A 322 11.41 17.95 18.47
N VAL A 323 11.29 19.28 18.52
CA VAL A 323 10.93 20.06 17.32
C VAL A 323 12.19 20.45 16.58
N THR A 324 12.26 20.11 15.31
CA THR A 324 13.43 20.38 14.48
C THR A 324 13.03 21.00 13.13
N ALA A 325 14.03 21.45 12.36
CA ALA A 325 13.77 21.87 10.99
C ALA A 325 13.51 20.65 10.11
N ASP A 326 12.38 20.67 9.39
CA ASP A 326 12.16 19.84 8.21
C ASP A 326 12.50 20.70 6.96
N ASN A 327 12.25 20.21 5.78
CA ASN A 327 12.52 20.92 4.53
C ASN A 327 11.92 22.35 4.55
N SER A 328 12.72 23.33 4.92
CA SER A 328 12.30 24.73 5.07
C SER A 328 11.96 25.42 3.75
N ARG A 329 12.43 24.87 2.62
CA ARG A 329 12.25 25.27 1.22
C ARG A 329 12.81 26.65 0.84
N PHE A 330 12.71 27.67 1.70
CA PHE A 330 13.30 29.02 1.45
C PHE A 330 13.65 29.69 2.77
#